data_32db7995a4567412167930880cd8a9e3
#
_entry.id   32db7995a4567412167930880cd8a9e3
#
_cell.length_a   1.000
_cell.length_b   1.000
_cell.length_c   1.000
_cell.angle_alpha   90.00
_cell.angle_beta   90.00
_cell.angle_gamma   90.00
#
_symmetry.space_group_name_H-M   'P 1'
#
loop_
_entity.id
_entity.type
_entity.pdbx_description
1 polymer ?
#
loop_
_entity_poly.entity_id
_entity_poly.type
_entity_poly.pdbx_seq_one_letter_code
_entity_poly.pdbx_strand_id
1 'polypeptide(L)'
;IPGLRDFRGHVFHTSRWDYDYTGGGPDGNLDRLGDKRVAVIGTGASAIQCVPFLAESAEQLHVFQRTPSSVDVRGNQPTDAEWAAGLEPGWQKRRMENFNGLVSGLPQAEDLVDDGWTDLIGKMIRRFREAQEGGNLDIAEVMEMANFDKMNEIRSRVDELVETPGVAEKLKPYYRMFCKRPTFNDEYLPTFNRPNVKLVDTDGKGVDRITECGLVVAG
;
A
#
# COMPACT_ATOMS: atom_id res chain seq x y z
N ILE A 1 6.85 -21.65 0.91
CA ILE A 1 8.21 -21.40 1.45
C ILE A 1 8.68 -22.69 2.07
N PRO A 2 9.91 -23.16 1.77
CA PRO A 2 10.47 -24.36 2.38
C PRO A 2 10.52 -24.25 3.93
N GLY A 3 10.27 -25.35 4.64
CA GLY A 3 10.32 -25.38 6.10
C GLY A 3 9.10 -24.82 6.82
N LEU A 4 8.06 -24.38 6.13
CA LEU A 4 6.87 -23.82 6.77
C LEU A 4 6.23 -24.76 7.80
N ARG A 5 6.31 -26.07 7.56
CA ARG A 5 5.75 -27.10 8.46
C ARG A 5 6.63 -27.39 9.69
N ASP A 6 7.88 -26.96 9.63
CA ASP A 6 8.86 -27.17 10.73
C ASP A 6 8.78 -26.07 11.77
N PHE A 7 8.13 -24.95 11.45
CA PHE A 7 8.00 -23.82 12.35
C PHE A 7 7.12 -24.15 13.55
N ARG A 8 7.66 -23.91 14.74
CA ARG A 8 6.97 -24.19 16.01
C ARG A 8 6.06 -23.06 16.49
N GLY A 9 6.16 -21.89 15.88
CA GLY A 9 5.27 -20.78 16.16
C GLY A 9 3.93 -20.90 15.44
N HIS A 10 3.05 -19.94 15.69
CA HIS A 10 1.75 -19.87 15.01
C HIS A 10 1.89 -19.24 13.62
N VAL A 11 1.21 -19.80 12.63
CA VAL A 11 1.25 -19.33 11.24
C VAL A 11 -0.16 -19.31 10.66
N PHE A 12 -0.52 -18.21 10.04
CA PHE A 12 -1.75 -18.11 9.25
C PHE A 12 -1.55 -17.20 8.04
N HIS A 13 -2.43 -17.29 7.07
CA HIS A 13 -2.45 -16.40 5.92
C HIS A 13 -3.39 -15.23 6.18
N THR A 14 -3.05 -14.03 5.75
CA THR A 14 -3.84 -12.80 5.98
C THR A 14 -5.29 -12.88 5.48
N SER A 15 -5.57 -13.71 4.47
CA SER A 15 -6.95 -13.98 4.00
C SER A 15 -7.77 -14.88 4.95
N ARG A 16 -7.13 -15.44 5.96
CA ARG A 16 -7.73 -16.28 7.01
C ARG A 16 -7.16 -15.83 8.33
N TRP A 17 -7.49 -14.60 8.71
CA TRP A 17 -6.98 -14.00 9.94
C TRP A 17 -7.47 -14.77 11.15
N ASP A 18 -6.55 -15.07 12.05
CA ASP A 18 -6.84 -15.83 13.26
C ASP A 18 -7.01 -14.89 14.46
N TYR A 19 -8.23 -14.41 14.66
CA TYR A 19 -8.55 -13.54 15.79
C TYR A 19 -8.55 -14.29 17.13
N ASP A 20 -8.73 -15.61 17.14
CA ASP A 20 -8.60 -16.41 18.37
C ASP A 20 -7.16 -16.37 18.88
N TYR A 21 -6.19 -16.27 17.98
CA TYR A 21 -4.79 -16.14 18.33
C TYR A 21 -4.37 -14.67 18.59
N THR A 22 -4.75 -13.77 17.72
CA THR A 22 -4.29 -12.35 17.79
C THR A 22 -5.07 -11.50 18.79
N GLY A 23 -6.28 -11.90 19.14
CA GLY A 23 -7.24 -11.02 19.76
C GLY A 23 -7.82 -10.01 18.79
N GLY A 24 -8.62 -9.08 19.28
CA GLY A 24 -9.16 -7.97 18.53
C GLY A 24 -10.16 -8.31 17.45
N GLY A 25 -10.14 -7.51 16.37
CA GLY A 25 -11.07 -7.60 15.25
C GLY A 25 -10.57 -6.84 14.02
N PRO A 26 -11.45 -6.64 13.01
CA PRO A 26 -11.10 -5.92 11.80
C PRO A 26 -10.58 -4.48 12.04
N ASP A 27 -10.96 -3.88 13.14
CA ASP A 27 -10.60 -2.52 13.53
C ASP A 27 -9.33 -2.45 14.41
N GLY A 28 -8.61 -3.57 14.55
CA GLY A 28 -7.39 -3.64 15.36
C GLY A 28 -7.61 -4.24 16.76
N ASN A 29 -6.97 -3.63 17.79
CA ASN A 29 -6.96 -4.12 19.16
C ASN A 29 -6.49 -5.57 19.29
N LEU A 30 -5.38 -5.91 18.61
CA LEU A 30 -4.80 -7.27 18.58
C LEU A 30 -4.08 -7.58 19.91
N ASP A 31 -4.85 -7.54 20.99
CA ASP A 31 -4.41 -7.48 22.40
C ASP A 31 -3.65 -8.71 22.90
N ARG A 32 -3.63 -9.79 22.11
CA ARG A 32 -2.88 -11.01 22.43
C ARG A 32 -1.48 -11.07 21.82
N LEU A 33 -1.03 -9.98 21.18
CA LEU A 33 0.27 -9.89 20.52
C LEU A 33 1.35 -9.18 21.35
N GLY A 34 1.02 -8.64 22.51
CA GLY A 34 1.93 -7.80 23.30
C GLY A 34 3.20 -8.49 23.81
N ASP A 35 3.24 -9.81 23.82
CA ASP A 35 4.41 -10.65 24.16
C ASP A 35 4.97 -11.41 22.93
N LYS A 36 4.55 -11.06 21.74
CA LYS A 36 4.86 -11.80 20.51
C LYS A 36 5.83 -11.05 19.61
N ARG A 37 6.74 -11.83 19.02
CA ARG A 37 7.54 -11.41 17.88
C ARG A 37 6.82 -11.86 16.61
N VAL A 38 6.35 -10.90 15.84
CA VAL A 38 5.54 -11.15 14.64
C VAL A 38 6.37 -10.94 13.38
N ALA A 39 6.22 -11.80 12.40
CA ALA A 39 6.82 -11.68 11.08
C ALA A 39 5.74 -11.59 10.00
N VAL A 40 5.78 -10.55 9.18
CA VAL A 40 4.96 -10.40 7.97
C VAL A 40 5.82 -10.65 6.75
N ILE A 41 5.45 -11.62 5.92
CA ILE A 41 6.18 -11.95 4.69
C ILE A 41 5.46 -11.32 3.51
N GLY A 42 6.08 -10.31 2.91
CA GLY A 42 5.56 -9.55 1.79
C GLY A 42 5.07 -8.16 2.17
N THR A 43 4.99 -7.30 1.16
CA THR A 43 4.63 -5.88 1.26
C THR A 43 3.52 -5.50 0.28
N GLY A 44 2.68 -6.46 -0.13
CA GLY A 44 1.53 -6.21 -0.99
C GLY A 44 0.35 -5.55 -0.25
N ALA A 45 -0.74 -5.31 -0.96
CA ALA A 45 -1.90 -4.56 -0.46
C ALA A 45 -2.44 -5.05 0.90
N SER A 46 -2.43 -6.38 1.16
CA SER A 46 -2.86 -6.92 2.46
C SER A 46 -1.87 -6.56 3.58
N ALA A 47 -0.56 -6.67 3.31
CA ALA A 47 0.46 -6.32 4.29
C ALA A 47 0.40 -4.83 4.64
N ILE A 48 0.25 -3.96 3.64
CA ILE A 48 0.14 -2.51 3.84
C ILE A 48 -1.02 -2.15 4.77
N GLN A 49 -2.11 -2.90 4.74
CA GLN A 49 -3.26 -2.66 5.62
C GLN A 49 -3.07 -3.25 7.02
N CYS A 50 -2.43 -4.41 7.17
CA CYS A 50 -2.33 -5.05 8.49
C CYS A 50 -1.07 -4.67 9.29
N VAL A 51 0.00 -4.24 8.63
CA VAL A 51 1.27 -3.88 9.28
C VAL A 51 1.12 -2.77 10.33
N PRO A 52 0.36 -1.67 10.11
CA PRO A 52 0.14 -0.66 11.14
C PRO A 52 -0.51 -1.23 12.41
N PHE A 53 -1.57 -2.02 12.30
CA PHE A 53 -2.25 -2.63 13.44
C PHE A 53 -1.37 -3.65 14.19
N LEU A 54 -0.57 -4.41 13.45
CA LEU A 54 0.41 -5.33 14.05
C LEU A 54 1.51 -4.56 14.80
N ALA A 55 1.95 -3.44 14.26
CA ALA A 55 2.98 -2.60 14.88
C ALA A 55 2.50 -1.95 16.19
N GLU A 56 1.21 -1.67 16.30
CA GLU A 56 0.61 -1.14 17.54
C GLU A 56 0.56 -2.17 18.66
N SER A 57 0.40 -3.45 18.29
CA SER A 57 0.05 -4.50 19.23
C SER A 57 1.20 -5.46 19.55
N ALA A 58 2.12 -5.71 18.61
CA ALA A 58 3.17 -6.69 18.79
C ALA A 58 4.34 -6.16 19.61
N GLU A 59 5.00 -7.03 20.40
CA GLU A 59 6.25 -6.71 21.06
C GLU A 59 7.34 -6.32 20.05
N GLN A 60 7.46 -7.10 18.98
CA GLN A 60 8.33 -6.81 17.84
C GLN A 60 7.66 -7.22 16.53
N LEU A 61 7.78 -6.37 15.52
CA LEU A 61 7.30 -6.65 14.17
C LEU A 61 8.45 -6.64 13.17
N HIS A 62 8.59 -7.73 12.42
CA HIS A 62 9.54 -7.83 11.31
C HIS A 62 8.77 -7.93 10.00
N VAL A 63 9.00 -6.97 9.11
CA VAL A 63 8.37 -6.94 7.77
C VAL A 63 9.41 -7.39 6.74
N PHE A 64 9.20 -8.57 6.16
CA PHE A 64 10.11 -9.16 5.17
C PHE A 64 9.71 -8.68 3.77
N GLN A 65 10.59 -7.90 3.16
CA GLN A 65 10.39 -7.27 1.88
C GLN A 65 11.25 -7.94 0.80
N ARG A 66 10.63 -8.36 -0.28
CA ARG A 66 11.35 -8.73 -1.51
C ARG A 66 11.55 -7.52 -2.41
N THR A 67 10.51 -6.72 -2.57
CA THR A 67 10.52 -5.45 -3.30
C THR A 67 9.47 -4.54 -2.67
N PRO A 68 9.73 -3.22 -2.54
CA PRO A 68 8.77 -2.29 -1.98
C PRO A 68 7.49 -2.21 -2.81
N SER A 69 6.40 -1.81 -2.19
CA SER A 69 5.18 -1.40 -2.89
C SER A 69 5.17 0.10 -3.08
N SER A 70 4.50 0.57 -4.12
CA SER A 70 4.16 1.98 -4.26
C SER A 70 3.01 2.29 -3.30
N VAL A 71 3.28 3.17 -2.30
CA VAL A 71 2.28 3.53 -1.28
C VAL A 71 2.00 5.01 -1.38
N ASP A 72 0.86 5.33 -1.94
CA ASP A 72 0.39 6.70 -2.12
C ASP A 72 -0.58 7.11 -1.01
N VAL A 73 -1.00 8.35 -1.03
CA VAL A 73 -1.95 8.93 -0.06
C VAL A 73 -3.29 8.21 -0.17
N ARG A 74 -3.85 7.80 0.97
CA ARG A 74 -5.21 7.28 1.06
C ARG A 74 -6.22 8.40 1.29
N GLY A 75 -5.88 9.36 2.16
CA GLY A 75 -6.73 10.49 2.52
C GLY A 75 -8.06 10.05 3.12
N ASN A 76 -8.06 8.96 3.90
CA ASN A 76 -9.30 8.42 4.46
C ASN A 76 -9.87 9.39 5.50
N GLN A 77 -11.14 9.76 5.35
CA GLN A 77 -11.86 10.68 6.22
C GLN A 77 -13.09 9.99 6.81
N PRO A 78 -13.52 10.35 8.03
CA PRO A 78 -14.83 9.98 8.52
C PRO A 78 -15.92 10.43 7.53
N THR A 79 -16.94 9.61 7.36
CA THR A 79 -18.07 9.97 6.50
C THR A 79 -18.77 11.20 7.04
N ASP A 80 -18.86 12.25 6.23
CA ASP A 80 -19.62 13.45 6.59
C ASP A 80 -21.10 13.13 6.76
N ALA A 81 -21.67 13.51 7.89
CA ALA A 81 -23.03 13.14 8.26
C ALA A 81 -24.08 13.89 7.42
N GLU A 82 -23.82 15.14 7.04
CA GLU A 82 -24.73 15.94 6.20
C GLU A 82 -24.73 15.40 4.77
N TRP A 83 -23.56 15.12 4.25
CA TRP A 83 -23.41 14.45 2.95
C TRP A 83 -24.15 13.10 2.93
N ALA A 84 -23.97 12.27 3.97
CA ALA A 84 -24.62 10.97 4.07
C ALA A 84 -26.15 11.07 4.12
N ALA A 85 -26.68 12.06 4.86
CA ALA A 85 -28.12 12.32 4.97
C ALA A 85 -28.73 12.85 3.65
N GLY A 86 -27.95 13.51 2.81
CA GLY A 86 -28.34 14.02 1.52
C GLY A 86 -28.30 13.00 0.37
N LEU A 87 -27.88 11.77 0.63
CA LEU A 87 -27.77 10.75 -0.42
C LEU A 87 -29.14 10.26 -0.88
N GLU A 88 -29.39 10.37 -2.18
CA GLU A 88 -30.62 9.88 -2.80
C GLU A 88 -30.50 8.42 -3.27
N PRO A 89 -31.61 7.68 -3.42
CA PRO A 89 -31.60 6.34 -3.96
C PRO A 89 -30.83 6.27 -5.31
N GLY A 90 -29.96 5.26 -5.43
CA GLY A 90 -29.13 5.07 -6.65
C GLY A 90 -27.79 5.82 -6.63
N TRP A 91 -27.43 6.51 -5.56
CA TRP A 91 -26.16 7.22 -5.45
C TRP A 91 -24.93 6.31 -5.65
N GLN A 92 -24.97 5.06 -5.14
CA GLN A 92 -23.87 4.12 -5.34
C GLN A 92 -23.64 3.80 -6.82
N LYS A 93 -24.74 3.59 -7.56
CA LYS A 93 -24.67 3.32 -9.01
C LYS A 93 -24.07 4.51 -9.76
N ARG A 94 -24.55 5.72 -9.48
CA ARG A 94 -24.02 6.96 -10.10
C ARG A 94 -22.51 7.11 -9.80
N ARG A 95 -22.10 6.91 -8.55
CA ARG A 95 -20.69 7.00 -8.14
C ARG A 95 -19.83 5.93 -8.83
N MET A 96 -20.32 4.70 -8.94
CA MET A 96 -19.63 3.62 -9.62
C MET A 96 -19.50 3.88 -11.13
N GLU A 97 -20.56 4.36 -11.79
CA GLU A 97 -20.54 4.71 -13.20
C GLU A 97 -19.59 5.89 -13.49
N ASN A 98 -19.58 6.90 -12.63
CA ASN A 98 -18.65 8.03 -12.68
C ASN A 98 -17.20 7.53 -12.53
N PHE A 99 -16.89 6.72 -11.51
CA PHE A 99 -15.56 6.12 -11.33
C PHE A 99 -15.12 5.34 -12.57
N ASN A 100 -15.97 4.46 -13.10
CA ASN A 100 -15.66 3.68 -14.28
C ASN A 100 -15.39 4.58 -15.51
N GLY A 101 -16.15 5.67 -15.65
CA GLY A 101 -15.92 6.68 -16.70
C GLY A 101 -14.56 7.34 -16.55
N LEU A 102 -14.24 7.84 -15.35
CA LEU A 102 -12.97 8.52 -15.06
C LEU A 102 -11.77 7.62 -15.33
N VAL A 103 -11.76 6.41 -14.76
CA VAL A 103 -10.62 5.48 -14.91
C VAL A 103 -10.49 4.90 -16.32
N SER A 104 -11.55 5.01 -17.14
CA SER A 104 -11.53 4.65 -18.56
C SER A 104 -11.18 5.84 -19.48
N GLY A 105 -10.89 7.02 -18.92
CA GLY A 105 -10.56 8.22 -19.69
C GLY A 105 -11.74 8.91 -20.35
N LEU A 106 -12.98 8.53 -20.00
CA LEU A 106 -14.18 9.18 -20.53
C LEU A 106 -14.41 10.53 -19.84
N PRO A 107 -14.84 11.57 -20.59
CA PRO A 107 -15.17 12.85 -20.01
C PRO A 107 -16.26 12.71 -18.94
N GLN A 108 -16.04 13.26 -17.78
CA GLN A 108 -17.01 13.37 -16.69
C GLN A 108 -17.14 14.85 -16.29
N ALA A 109 -18.34 15.29 -15.89
CA ALA A 109 -18.57 16.65 -15.43
C ALA A 109 -17.90 16.94 -14.09
N GLU A 110 -17.80 15.92 -13.25
CA GLU A 110 -17.22 15.99 -11.90
C GLU A 110 -16.59 14.64 -11.50
N ASP A 111 -15.74 14.65 -10.50
CA ASP A 111 -15.24 13.43 -9.86
C ASP A 111 -16.03 13.20 -8.57
N LEU A 112 -16.92 12.22 -8.56
CA LEU A 112 -17.74 11.87 -7.41
C LEU A 112 -16.98 11.00 -6.38
N VAL A 113 -15.80 10.51 -6.75
CA VAL A 113 -15.01 9.60 -5.91
C VAL A 113 -13.89 10.35 -5.23
N ASP A 114 -13.15 11.16 -5.98
CA ASP A 114 -12.02 12.00 -5.52
C ASP A 114 -11.05 11.21 -4.64
N ASP A 115 -10.52 10.13 -5.20
CA ASP A 115 -9.55 9.26 -4.50
C ASP A 115 -8.23 9.13 -5.27
N GLY A 116 -7.27 8.42 -4.68
CA GLY A 116 -5.95 8.21 -5.28
C GLY A 116 -5.99 7.52 -6.65
N TRP A 117 -7.04 6.75 -6.98
CA TRP A 117 -7.19 6.15 -8.30
C TRP A 117 -7.59 7.18 -9.34
N THR A 118 -8.56 8.03 -9.01
CA THR A 118 -9.04 9.08 -9.93
C THR A 118 -7.99 10.17 -10.12
N ASP A 119 -7.24 10.55 -9.05
CA ASP A 119 -6.09 11.45 -9.15
C ASP A 119 -5.01 10.89 -10.08
N LEU A 120 -4.61 9.63 -9.88
CA LEU A 120 -3.60 8.96 -10.68
C LEU A 120 -3.95 8.96 -12.17
N ILE A 121 -5.14 8.49 -12.51
CA ILE A 121 -5.61 8.41 -13.90
C ILE A 121 -5.84 9.81 -14.47
N GLY A 122 -6.39 10.73 -13.68
CA GLY A 122 -6.61 12.12 -14.08
C GLY A 122 -5.31 12.85 -14.44
N LYS A 123 -4.23 12.64 -13.69
CA LYS A 123 -2.89 13.18 -14.01
C LYS A 123 -2.38 12.63 -15.35
N MET A 124 -2.52 11.32 -15.58
CA MET A 124 -2.12 10.71 -16.85
C MET A 124 -2.89 11.29 -18.04
N ILE A 125 -4.22 11.41 -17.93
CA ILE A 125 -5.07 11.96 -18.98
C ILE A 125 -4.74 13.43 -19.27
N ARG A 126 -4.48 14.22 -18.23
CA ARG A 126 -4.10 15.63 -18.37
C ARG A 126 -2.79 15.77 -19.14
N ARG A 127 -1.75 15.01 -18.77
CA ARG A 127 -0.48 14.99 -19.50
C ARG A 127 -0.65 14.60 -20.96
N PHE A 128 -1.51 13.64 -21.25
CA PHE A 128 -1.82 13.23 -22.62
C PHE A 128 -2.46 14.36 -23.42
N ARG A 129 -3.43 15.08 -22.85
CA ARG A 129 -4.08 16.23 -23.50
C ARG A 129 -3.10 17.37 -23.76
N GLU A 130 -2.29 17.73 -22.78
CA GLU A 130 -1.25 18.77 -22.91
C GLU A 130 -0.28 18.46 -24.04
N ALA A 131 0.17 17.21 -24.15
CA ALA A 131 1.06 16.78 -25.24
C ALA A 131 0.35 16.84 -26.62
N GLN A 132 -0.92 16.49 -26.68
CA GLN A 132 -1.71 16.56 -27.90
C GLN A 132 -1.88 18.01 -28.38
N GLU A 133 -2.18 18.95 -27.49
CA GLU A 133 -2.31 20.37 -27.77
C GLU A 133 -0.96 21.00 -28.17
N GLY A 134 0.16 20.54 -27.61
CA GLY A 134 1.52 20.96 -27.94
C GLY A 134 2.05 20.45 -29.28
N GLY A 135 1.31 19.60 -29.99
CA GLY A 135 1.67 19.07 -31.32
C GLY A 135 2.81 18.04 -31.30
N ASN A 136 3.26 17.60 -30.14
CA ASN A 136 4.28 16.56 -29.97
C ASN A 136 3.65 15.28 -29.42
N LEU A 137 3.38 14.32 -30.30
CA LEU A 137 2.64 13.11 -29.97
C LEU A 137 3.51 11.85 -30.05
N ASP A 138 4.60 11.83 -29.28
CA ASP A 138 5.14 10.53 -28.85
C ASP A 138 4.40 10.09 -27.57
N ILE A 139 3.34 9.29 -27.76
CA ILE A 139 2.52 8.74 -26.68
C ILE A 139 3.39 7.98 -25.68
N ALA A 140 4.42 7.27 -26.15
CA ALA A 140 5.31 6.50 -25.29
C ALA A 140 6.13 7.42 -24.36
N GLU A 141 6.63 8.54 -24.91
CA GLU A 141 7.35 9.54 -24.12
C GLU A 141 6.44 10.20 -23.07
N VAL A 142 5.24 10.60 -23.45
CA VAL A 142 4.25 11.21 -22.52
C VAL A 142 3.89 10.26 -21.37
N MET A 143 3.67 8.99 -21.68
CA MET A 143 3.39 7.98 -20.68
C MET A 143 4.56 7.71 -19.74
N GLU A 144 5.79 7.73 -20.28
CA GLU A 144 7.00 7.55 -19.48
C GLU A 144 7.23 8.76 -18.56
N MET A 145 7.02 9.98 -19.03
CA MET A 145 7.12 11.19 -18.20
C MET A 145 6.08 11.20 -17.08
N ALA A 146 4.82 10.84 -17.38
CA ALA A 146 3.78 10.72 -16.37
C ALA A 146 4.14 9.66 -15.31
N ASN A 147 4.73 8.55 -15.75
CA ASN A 147 5.25 7.51 -14.86
C ASN A 147 6.36 8.03 -13.95
N PHE A 148 7.35 8.74 -14.49
CA PHE A 148 8.44 9.32 -13.70
C PHE A 148 7.93 10.33 -12.67
N ASP A 149 7.06 11.24 -13.07
CA ASP A 149 6.49 12.24 -12.18
C ASP A 149 5.79 11.57 -10.98
N LYS A 150 4.88 10.64 -11.26
CA LYS A 150 4.14 9.97 -10.17
C LYS A 150 5.03 9.11 -9.28
N MET A 151 5.96 8.37 -9.86
CA MET A 151 6.86 7.54 -9.05
C MET A 151 7.86 8.39 -8.26
N ASN A 152 8.21 9.60 -8.72
CA ASN A 152 8.99 10.57 -7.95
C ASN A 152 8.18 11.13 -6.77
N GLU A 153 6.91 11.49 -6.97
CA GLU A 153 6.01 11.90 -5.88
C GLU A 153 5.96 10.84 -4.77
N ILE A 154 5.78 9.56 -5.16
CA ILE A 154 5.74 8.44 -4.20
C ILE A 154 7.07 8.28 -3.46
N ARG A 155 8.22 8.41 -4.15
CA ARG A 155 9.54 8.34 -3.50
C ARG A 155 9.80 9.53 -2.56
N SER A 156 9.40 10.73 -2.95
CA SER A 156 9.48 11.92 -2.08
C SER A 156 8.64 11.75 -0.82
N ARG A 157 7.43 11.20 -0.95
CA ARG A 157 6.58 10.88 0.19
C ARG A 157 7.25 9.89 1.16
N VAL A 158 8.01 8.91 0.66
CA VAL A 158 8.78 8.00 1.53
C VAL A 158 9.83 8.78 2.32
N ASP A 159 10.57 9.70 1.67
CA ASP A 159 11.58 10.52 2.34
C ASP A 159 10.97 11.46 3.40
N GLU A 160 9.76 11.96 3.15
CA GLU A 160 9.05 12.84 4.08
C GLU A 160 8.55 12.10 5.34
N LEU A 161 8.15 10.84 5.20
CA LEU A 161 7.44 10.11 6.25
C LEU A 161 8.34 9.12 7.01
N VAL A 162 9.47 8.70 6.44
CA VAL A 162 10.36 7.70 7.05
C VAL A 162 11.65 8.37 7.52
N GLU A 163 11.82 8.46 8.84
CA GLU A 163 12.87 9.24 9.49
C GLU A 163 14.29 8.65 9.29
N THR A 164 14.41 7.34 9.14
CA THR A 164 15.71 6.66 8.98
C THR A 164 16.05 6.55 7.49
N PRO A 165 17.08 7.30 6.98
CA PRO A 165 17.38 7.34 5.54
C PRO A 165 17.62 5.97 4.90
N GLY A 166 18.31 5.07 5.62
CA GLY A 166 18.58 3.71 5.12
C GLY A 166 17.32 2.84 5.01
N VAL A 167 16.30 3.09 5.82
CA VAL A 167 14.98 2.43 5.73
C VAL A 167 14.16 3.09 4.63
N ALA A 168 14.16 4.41 4.57
CA ALA A 168 13.47 5.16 3.52
C ALA A 168 13.91 4.70 2.13
N GLU A 169 15.22 4.61 1.89
CA GLU A 169 15.75 4.17 0.59
C GLU A 169 15.25 2.77 0.19
N LYS A 170 15.18 1.84 1.13
CA LYS A 170 14.66 0.48 0.90
C LYS A 170 13.16 0.42 0.64
N LEU A 171 12.40 1.41 1.07
CA LEU A 171 10.96 1.51 0.85
C LEU A 171 10.58 2.22 -0.45
N LYS A 172 11.54 2.82 -1.17
CA LYS A 172 11.29 3.49 -2.44
C LYS A 172 11.09 2.50 -3.58
N PRO A 173 9.98 2.60 -4.34
CA PRO A 173 9.76 1.76 -5.52
C PRO A 173 10.50 2.31 -6.74
N TYR A 174 11.38 1.51 -7.33
CA TYR A 174 12.15 1.82 -8.55
C TYR A 174 11.69 1.00 -9.77
N TYR A 175 10.40 0.76 -9.88
CA TYR A 175 9.78 0.11 -11.03
C TYR A 175 8.72 1.02 -11.65
N ARG A 176 8.30 0.72 -12.87
CA ARG A 176 7.24 1.47 -13.56
C ARG A 176 5.90 1.30 -12.86
N MET A 177 5.14 2.37 -12.81
CA MET A 177 3.75 2.36 -12.34
C MET A 177 2.97 1.23 -13.02
N PHE A 178 2.06 0.60 -12.28
CA PHE A 178 1.29 -0.59 -12.70
C PHE A 178 2.08 -1.90 -12.89
N CYS A 179 3.41 -1.92 -12.80
CA CYS A 179 4.14 -3.20 -12.69
C CYS A 179 3.75 -3.98 -11.44
N LYS A 180 3.31 -3.26 -10.42
CA LYS A 180 2.61 -3.80 -9.26
C LYS A 180 1.32 -3.00 -9.06
N ARG A 181 0.35 -3.58 -8.35
CA ARG A 181 -0.88 -2.87 -7.99
C ARG A 181 -0.52 -1.62 -7.18
N PRO A 182 -0.95 -0.42 -7.59
CA PRO A 182 -0.86 0.76 -6.74
C PRO A 182 -1.58 0.53 -5.41
N THR A 183 -1.03 1.06 -4.34
CA THR A 183 -1.62 0.96 -3.00
C THR A 183 -1.70 2.35 -2.38
N PHE A 184 -2.67 2.53 -1.49
CA PHE A 184 -2.96 3.81 -0.84
C PHE A 184 -3.12 3.56 0.66
N ASN A 185 -2.26 4.20 1.46
CA ASN A 185 -2.30 4.07 2.92
C ASN A 185 -1.50 5.20 3.57
N ASP A 186 -2.02 5.80 4.63
CA ASP A 186 -1.38 6.92 5.30
C ASP A 186 -0.53 6.50 6.51
N GLU A 187 -0.72 5.29 7.03
CA GLU A 187 -0.12 4.79 8.26
C GLU A 187 1.06 3.84 8.03
N TYR A 188 1.13 3.18 6.86
CA TYR A 188 2.13 2.14 6.59
C TYR A 188 3.57 2.68 6.63
N LEU A 189 3.86 3.78 5.94
CA LEU A 189 5.21 4.34 5.91
C LEU A 189 5.65 4.86 7.28
N PRO A 190 4.84 5.65 8.02
CA PRO A 190 5.18 6.09 9.38
C PRO A 190 5.39 4.93 10.36
N THR A 191 4.79 3.77 10.12
CA THR A 191 4.96 2.59 10.96
C THR A 191 6.43 2.19 11.11
N PHE A 192 7.27 2.42 10.11
CA PHE A 192 8.70 2.08 10.16
C PHE A 192 9.55 3.01 11.04
N ASN A 193 8.98 4.08 11.59
CA ASN A 193 9.62 4.94 12.59
C ASN A 193 9.45 4.38 14.02
N ARG A 194 8.59 3.36 14.20
CA ARG A 194 8.36 2.76 15.52
C ARG A 194 9.55 1.90 15.94
N PRO A 195 10.00 1.97 17.21
CA PRO A 195 11.19 1.24 17.68
C PRO A 195 11.01 -0.29 17.68
N ASN A 196 9.77 -0.78 17.72
CA ASN A 196 9.44 -2.19 17.68
C ASN A 196 9.26 -2.75 16.25
N VAL A 197 9.43 -1.94 15.21
CA VAL A 197 9.25 -2.35 13.80
C VAL A 197 10.59 -2.41 13.08
N LYS A 198 10.83 -3.52 12.38
CA LYS A 198 12.03 -3.72 11.59
C LYS A 198 11.70 -4.13 10.16
N LEU A 199 12.18 -3.34 9.20
CA LEU A 199 12.19 -3.75 7.80
C LEU A 199 13.35 -4.74 7.56
N VAL A 200 13.04 -5.90 7.03
CA VAL A 200 14.01 -6.90 6.55
C VAL A 200 13.92 -6.92 5.03
N ASP A 201 14.74 -6.08 4.41
CA ASP A 201 14.86 -6.08 2.95
C ASP A 201 15.74 -7.25 2.51
N THR A 202 15.28 -8.00 1.53
CA THR A 202 15.95 -9.21 1.04
C THR A 202 16.60 -9.02 -0.33
N ASP A 203 16.78 -7.78 -0.76
CA ASP A 203 17.41 -7.42 -2.06
C ASP A 203 16.83 -8.22 -3.25
N GLY A 204 15.51 -8.35 -3.29
CA GLY A 204 14.81 -9.07 -4.35
C GLY A 204 14.77 -10.60 -4.23
N LYS A 205 15.52 -11.19 -3.30
CA LYS A 205 15.66 -12.66 -3.16
C LYS A 205 14.45 -13.29 -2.44
N GLY A 206 13.88 -12.58 -1.45
CA GLY A 206 12.78 -13.10 -0.61
C GLY A 206 13.29 -13.93 0.57
N VAL A 207 12.38 -14.66 1.20
CA VAL A 207 12.69 -15.57 2.29
C VAL A 207 13.11 -16.92 1.71
N ASP A 208 14.31 -17.40 2.08
CA ASP A 208 14.86 -18.67 1.60
C ASP A 208 14.08 -19.86 2.18
N ARG A 209 13.99 -19.90 3.49
CA ARG A 209 13.31 -20.97 4.23
C ARG A 209 12.84 -20.50 5.58
N ILE A 210 11.96 -21.27 6.15
CA ILE A 210 11.51 -21.17 7.53
C ILE A 210 12.17 -22.30 8.33
N THR A 211 12.60 -21.99 9.55
CA THR A 211 13.15 -22.95 10.51
C THR A 211 12.17 -23.12 11.66
N GLU A 212 12.48 -24.00 12.61
CA GLU A 212 11.67 -24.18 13.81
C GLU A 212 11.43 -22.86 14.59
N CYS A 213 12.37 -21.91 14.55
CA CYS A 213 12.37 -20.71 15.38
C CYS A 213 12.28 -19.39 14.60
N GLY A 214 12.26 -19.40 13.27
CA GLY A 214 12.24 -18.14 12.51
C GLY A 214 12.46 -18.30 11.02
N LEU A 215 12.75 -17.17 10.37
CA LEU A 215 12.94 -17.05 8.93
C LEU A 215 14.42 -16.86 8.61
N VAL A 216 14.85 -17.49 7.52
CA VAL A 216 16.20 -17.33 6.97
C VAL A 216 16.08 -16.57 5.66
N VAL A 217 16.87 -15.52 5.53
CA VAL A 217 17.06 -14.75 4.29
C VAL A 217 18.50 -14.87 3.85
N ALA A 218 18.75 -14.92 2.54
CA ALA A 218 20.10 -14.88 2.02
C ALA A 218 20.71 -13.51 2.35
N GLY A 219 21.82 -13.52 3.08
CA GLY A 219 22.63 -12.34 3.40
C GLY A 219 23.38 -11.82 2.18
#